data_51cc52e51a5590ca80c317d3bfa011c3
#
_entry.id   51cc52e51a5590ca80c317d3bfa011c3
#
_cell.length_a   1.000
_cell.length_b   1.000
_cell.length_c   1.000
_cell.angle_alpha   90.00
_cell.angle_beta   90.00
_cell.angle_gamma   90.00
#
_symmetry.space_group_name_H-M   'P 1'
#
loop_
_entity.id
_entity.type
_entity.pdbx_description
1 polymer ?
#
loop_
_entity_poly.entity_id
_entity_poly.type
_entity_poly.pdbx_seq_one_letter_code
_entity_poly.pdbx_strand_id
1 'polypeptide(L)' 'MATVKVYQYNYTDAKLGQPARAKRMGTKEYIERVNGWIVEGSEIEVDASKVDADGKTELPGS' A
#
# COMPACT_ATOMS: atom_id res chain seq x y z
N MET A 1 11.86 -13.60 12.51
CA MET A 1 11.14 -12.34 12.59
C MET A 1 10.03 -12.33 11.56
N ALA A 2 8.93 -11.68 11.85
CA ALA A 2 7.79 -11.69 10.96
C ALA A 2 7.97 -10.71 9.82
N THR A 3 7.59 -11.13 8.63
CA THR A 3 7.54 -10.24 7.47
C THR A 3 6.11 -10.18 6.97
N VAL A 4 5.79 -9.10 6.27
CA VAL A 4 4.48 -8.93 5.64
C VAL A 4 4.67 -8.53 4.19
N LYS A 5 3.73 -8.90 3.37
CA LYS A 5 3.75 -8.52 1.97
C LYS A 5 3.00 -7.21 1.80
N VAL A 6 3.61 -6.30 1.09
CA VAL A 6 3.01 -5.00 0.78
C VAL A 6 3.07 -4.76 -0.71
N TYR A 7 2.21 -3.88 -1.19
CA TYR A 7 2.02 -3.65 -2.62
C TYR A 7 1.88 -2.17 -2.87
N GLN A 8 2.29 -1.74 -4.04
CA GLN A 8 1.88 -0.43 -4.51
C GLN A 8 0.40 -0.52 -4.89
N TYR A 9 -0.31 0.57 -4.72
CA TYR A 9 -1.73 0.57 -5.02
C TYR A 9 -2.18 1.92 -5.54
N ASN A 10 -3.31 1.91 -6.21
CA ASN A 10 -3.99 3.12 -6.65
C ASN A 10 -5.29 3.23 -5.88
N TYR A 11 -5.78 4.44 -5.74
CA TYR A 11 -7.05 4.69 -5.10
C TYR A 11 -7.75 5.81 -5.85
N THR A 12 -9.04 5.97 -5.62
CA THR A 12 -9.80 7.06 -6.24
C THR A 12 -9.72 8.27 -5.33
N ASP A 13 -9.12 9.35 -5.84
CA ASP A 13 -9.03 10.60 -5.09
C ASP A 13 -10.38 11.31 -5.20
N ALA A 14 -11.05 11.48 -4.07
CA ALA A 14 -12.37 12.10 -4.03
C ALA A 14 -12.34 13.55 -4.46
N LYS A 15 -11.24 14.24 -4.22
CA LYS A 15 -11.11 15.65 -4.61
C LYS A 15 -10.94 15.82 -6.10
N LEU A 16 -10.19 14.91 -6.72
CA LEU A 16 -9.91 14.97 -8.14
C LEU A 16 -10.93 14.18 -8.97
N GLY A 17 -11.64 13.26 -8.35
CA GLY A 17 -12.58 12.39 -9.03
C GLY A 17 -11.91 11.42 -9.99
N GLN A 18 -10.63 11.15 -9.82
CA GLN A 18 -9.87 10.27 -10.71
C GLN A 18 -8.87 9.45 -9.91
N PRO A 19 -8.38 8.35 -10.51
CA PRO A 19 -7.41 7.49 -9.82
C PRO A 19 -6.10 8.22 -9.57
N ALA A 20 -5.52 7.93 -8.41
CA ALA A 20 -4.22 8.45 -8.03
C ALA A 20 -3.39 7.32 -7.47
N ARG A 21 -2.07 7.40 -7.64
CA ARG A 21 -1.16 6.41 -7.07
C ARG A 21 -0.79 6.81 -5.65
N ALA A 22 -0.88 5.87 -4.73
CA ALA A 22 -0.49 6.11 -3.36
C ALA A 22 1.03 6.27 -3.26
N LYS A 23 1.49 7.14 -2.39
CA LYS A 23 2.91 7.35 -2.15
C LYS A 23 3.52 6.26 -1.30
N ARG A 24 2.71 5.53 -0.56
CA ARG A 24 3.16 4.46 0.33
C ARG A 24 2.60 3.14 -0.15
N MET A 25 3.29 2.08 0.21
CA MET A 25 2.78 0.76 -0.03
C MET A 25 1.89 0.36 1.13
N GLY A 26 1.02 -0.61 0.91
CA GLY A 26 0.15 -1.11 1.95
C GLY A 26 -0.07 -2.59 1.82
N THR A 27 -0.56 -3.19 2.90
CA THR A 27 -0.98 -4.59 2.86
C THR A 27 -2.25 -4.71 2.05
N LYS A 28 -2.52 -5.93 1.60
CA LYS A 28 -3.74 -6.19 0.84
C LYS A 28 -4.98 -5.77 1.63
N GLU A 29 -5.01 -6.05 2.92
CA GLU A 29 -6.14 -5.68 3.76
C GLU A 29 -6.35 -4.17 3.82
N TYR A 30 -5.27 -3.42 3.95
CA TYR A 30 -5.36 -1.97 3.96
C TYR A 30 -5.88 -1.44 2.64
N ILE A 31 -5.37 -1.97 1.53
CA ILE A 31 -5.78 -1.54 0.20
C ILE A 31 -7.27 -1.77 -0.02
N GLU A 32 -7.78 -2.91 0.43
CA GLU A 32 -9.21 -3.20 0.33
C GLU A 32 -10.03 -2.24 1.19
N ARG A 33 -9.51 -1.88 2.36
CA ARG A 33 -10.22 -0.98 3.27
C ARG A 33 -10.42 0.41 2.67
N VAL A 34 -9.44 0.89 1.91
CA VAL A 34 -9.53 2.23 1.31
C VAL A 34 -10.12 2.19 -0.11
N ASN A 35 -10.65 1.04 -0.52
CA ASN A 35 -11.23 0.85 -1.85
C ASN A 35 -10.22 1.09 -2.96
N GLY A 36 -8.96 0.75 -2.69
CA GLY A 36 -7.90 0.83 -3.68
C GLY A 36 -7.75 -0.48 -4.42
N TRP A 37 -6.79 -0.51 -5.34
CA TRP A 37 -6.46 -1.74 -6.04
C TRP A 37 -4.96 -1.87 -6.20
N ILE A 38 -4.50 -3.11 -6.17
CA ILE A 38 -3.08 -3.45 -6.17
C ILE A 38 -2.52 -3.27 -7.57
N VAL A 39 -1.31 -2.68 -7.62
CA VAL A 39 -0.56 -2.61 -8.87
C VAL A 39 0.15 -3.96 -9.03
N GLU A 40 -0.16 -4.67 -10.10
CA GLU A 40 0.39 -5.97 -10.36
C GLU A 40 1.91 -5.90 -10.49
N GLY A 41 2.60 -6.88 -9.91
CA GLY A 41 4.05 -6.94 -9.97
C GLY A 41 4.77 -6.08 -8.95
N SER A 42 4.05 -5.44 -8.05
CA SER A 42 4.64 -4.54 -7.05
C SER A 42 4.84 -5.20 -5.68
N GLU A 43 4.51 -6.47 -5.53
CA GLU A 43 4.62 -7.17 -4.26
C GLU A 43 6.06 -7.21 -3.76
N ILE A 44 6.26 -6.80 -2.51
CA ILE A 44 7.53 -6.99 -1.81
C ILE A 44 7.26 -7.41 -0.38
N GLU A 45 8.26 -8.04 0.23
CA GLU A 45 8.19 -8.37 1.64
C GLU A 45 9.01 -7.37 2.44
N VAL A 46 8.46 -6.91 3.54
CA VAL A 46 9.15 -6.00 4.45
C VAL A 46 9.01 -6.54 5.87
N ASP A 47 9.88 -6.09 6.75
CA ASP A 47 9.78 -6.43 8.15
C ASP A 47 8.48 -5.85 8.70
N ALA A 48 7.76 -6.63 9.50
CA ALA A 48 6.49 -6.20 10.06
C ALA A 48 6.60 -4.90 10.87
N SER A 49 7.77 -4.62 11.41
CA SER A 49 7.99 -3.38 12.17
C SER A 49 7.98 -2.13 11.29
N LYS A 50 8.10 -2.30 9.98
CA LYS A 50 8.08 -1.18 9.04
C LYS A 50 6.68 -0.83 8.57
N VAL A 51 5.71 -1.59 9.01
CA VAL A 51 4.31 -1.38 8.64
C VAL A 51 3.61 -0.84 9.88
N ASP A 52 2.89 0.26 9.72
CA ASP A 52 2.20 0.86 10.86
C ASP A 52 0.91 0.10 11.20
N ALA A 53 0.18 0.59 12.22
CA ALA A 53 -1.02 -0.08 12.68
C ALA A 53 -2.12 -0.16 11.62
N ASP A 54 -2.08 0.73 10.64
CA ASP A 54 -3.05 0.73 9.55
C ASP A 54 -2.65 -0.20 8.41
N GLY A 55 -1.41 -0.65 8.38
CA GLY A 55 -0.91 -1.52 7.33
C GLY A 55 -0.19 -0.78 6.20
N LYS A 56 0.21 0.45 6.42
CA LYS A 56 0.93 1.24 5.43
C LYS A 56 2.42 1.25 5.69
N THR A 57 3.20 1.38 4.64
CA THR A 57 4.63 1.59 4.74
C THR A 57 5.08 2.52 3.62
N GLU A 58 6.22 3.15 3.80
CA GLU A 58 6.77 4.00 2.77
C GLU A 58 7.31 3.16 1.62
N LEU A 59 7.37 3.77 0.44
CA LEU A 59 7.93 3.09 -0.71
C LEU A 59 9.41 2.83 -0.48
N PRO A 60 9.92 1.68 -0.94
CA PRO A 60 11.34 1.38 -0.85
C PRO A 60 12.17 2.47 -1.54
N GLY A 61 13.24 2.88 -0.91
CA GLY A 61 14.13 3.86 -1.48
C GLY A 61 13.72 5.31 -1.31
N SER A 62 12.59 5.54 -0.67
CA SER A 62 12.11 6.89 -0.40
C SER A 62 12.42 7.33 1.02
#